data_df95f23c41896784163bdc48762ced16
#
_entry.id   df95f23c41896784163bdc48762ced16
#
_cell.length_a   1.000
_cell.length_b   1.000
_cell.length_c   1.000
_cell.angle_alpha   90.00
_cell.angle_beta   90.00
_cell.angle_gamma   90.00
#
_symmetry.space_group_name_H-M   'P 1'
#
loop_
_entity.id
_entity.type
_entity.pdbx_description
1 polymer ?
#
loop_
_entity_poly.entity_id
_entity_poly.type
_entity_poly.pdbx_seq_one_letter_code
_entity_poly.pdbx_strand_id
1 'polypeptide(L)'
;MSTIAGKTKLATSTGTAVTIFVLLLALAGLVWAGVPPVLVVLAGLGAAGFVIGRARAHALADGSPRVLHSLPHFHGWYLALMVFLPAFALWAALSIAQGPVTRTLILDGLEERLHDAQALPPSASFSPQATTFYYDEVERAVAGETLVVERIERVGVLGDEVDRSRLIGQIRQDAARYQRVQVIGHGLRLVLPLALAGFAFSVAARRLAADFRARNRVERWVVYALIAAAAISILTTLGIVFSVLFETLRFFGRVPPAEFLFGLQWSPQTALRADQVAASGAFGAVPLFVGTILISVIAMLVAGPIGLFSAIFLSEFASS
;
A
#
# COMPACT_ATOMS: atom_id res chain seq x y z
N MET A 1 -7.87 39.68 41.44
CA MET A 1 -7.19 38.43 41.07
C MET A 1 -8.07 37.40 40.35
N SER A 2 -9.40 37.55 40.30
CA SER A 2 -10.33 36.57 39.64
C SER A 2 -10.45 36.71 38.12
N THR A 3 -10.12 37.86 37.54
CA THR A 3 -10.30 38.13 36.09
C THR A 3 -9.23 37.53 35.20
N ILE A 4 -8.04 37.23 35.73
CA ILE A 4 -6.93 36.66 34.96
C ILE A 4 -7.09 35.13 34.82
N ALA A 5 -7.61 34.46 35.84
CA ALA A 5 -7.86 33.02 35.81
C ALA A 5 -8.99 32.62 34.85
N GLY A 6 -9.99 33.48 34.65
CA GLY A 6 -11.07 33.28 33.68
C GLY A 6 -10.60 33.41 32.24
N LYS A 7 -9.72 34.37 31.92
CA LYS A 7 -9.17 34.56 30.57
C LYS A 7 -8.22 33.42 30.13
N THR A 8 -7.44 32.87 31.05
CA THR A 8 -6.57 31.72 30.75
C THR A 8 -7.36 30.43 30.50
N LYS A 9 -8.45 30.16 31.22
CA LYS A 9 -9.32 29.01 30.95
C LYS A 9 -10.07 29.14 29.62
N LEU A 10 -10.54 30.33 29.24
CA LEU A 10 -11.20 30.55 27.93
C LEU A 10 -10.20 30.43 26.77
N ALA A 11 -8.98 30.95 26.89
CA ALA A 11 -7.96 30.88 25.86
C ALA A 11 -7.45 29.44 25.61
N THR A 12 -7.36 28.62 26.66
CA THR A 12 -7.03 27.19 26.52
C THR A 12 -8.18 26.41 25.89
N SER A 13 -9.43 26.75 26.16
CA SER A 13 -10.62 26.10 25.56
C SER A 13 -10.77 26.44 24.08
N THR A 14 -10.54 27.69 23.66
CA THR A 14 -10.58 28.09 22.24
C THR A 14 -9.43 27.46 21.44
N GLY A 15 -8.22 27.40 21.97
CA GLY A 15 -7.09 26.76 21.31
C GLY A 15 -7.30 25.26 21.10
N THR A 16 -7.87 24.56 22.08
CA THR A 16 -8.24 23.14 21.96
C THR A 16 -9.35 22.92 20.92
N ALA A 17 -10.38 23.77 20.93
CA ALA A 17 -11.47 23.68 19.96
C ALA A 17 -10.99 23.89 18.51
N VAL A 18 -10.13 24.87 18.26
CA VAL A 18 -9.52 25.12 16.95
C VAL A 18 -8.66 23.93 16.52
N THR A 19 -7.85 23.37 17.41
CA THR A 19 -7.03 22.19 17.09
C THR A 19 -7.90 20.99 16.72
N ILE A 20 -8.97 20.73 17.46
CA ILE A 20 -9.91 19.64 17.17
C ILE A 20 -10.58 19.88 15.81
N PHE A 21 -11.03 21.11 15.52
CA PHE A 21 -11.67 21.45 14.26
C PHE A 21 -10.72 21.26 13.06
N VAL A 22 -9.48 21.72 13.15
CA VAL A 22 -8.46 21.51 12.10
C VAL A 22 -8.18 20.03 11.89
N LEU A 23 -8.09 19.24 12.96
CA LEU A 23 -7.92 17.78 12.86
C LEU A 23 -9.11 17.11 12.19
N LEU A 24 -10.34 17.49 12.50
CA LEU A 24 -11.54 16.96 11.86
C LEU A 24 -11.60 17.32 10.37
N LEU A 25 -11.21 18.54 9.98
CA LEU A 25 -11.10 18.91 8.57
C LEU A 25 -10.03 18.12 7.84
N ALA A 26 -8.87 17.90 8.46
CA ALA A 26 -7.82 17.08 7.88
C ALA A 26 -8.27 15.62 7.70
N LEU A 27 -8.96 15.05 8.69
CA LEU A 27 -9.52 13.70 8.61
C LEU A 27 -10.60 13.59 7.52
N ALA A 28 -11.48 14.58 7.40
CA ALA A 28 -12.47 14.64 6.32
C ALA A 28 -11.82 14.72 4.93
N GLY A 29 -10.74 15.51 4.80
CA GLY A 29 -9.95 15.59 3.58
C GLY A 29 -9.30 14.24 3.20
N LEU A 30 -8.81 13.47 4.17
CA LEU A 30 -8.27 12.13 3.93
C LEU A 30 -9.35 11.14 3.42
N VAL A 31 -10.58 11.20 3.96
CA VAL A 31 -11.70 10.39 3.46
C VAL A 31 -12.03 10.78 2.02
N TRP A 32 -12.09 12.07 1.74
CA TRP A 32 -12.36 12.58 0.39
C TRP A 32 -11.27 12.17 -0.62
N ALA A 33 -10.02 12.08 -0.18
CA ALA A 33 -8.87 11.60 -0.98
C ALA A 33 -8.86 10.06 -1.19
N GLY A 34 -9.88 9.33 -0.77
CA GLY A 34 -10.00 7.88 -0.96
C GLY A 34 -9.15 7.05 0.01
N VAL A 35 -8.68 7.63 1.10
CA VAL A 35 -7.96 6.89 2.14
C VAL A 35 -8.90 5.91 2.84
N PRO A 36 -8.50 4.63 3.06
CA PRO A 36 -9.33 3.65 3.76
C PRO A 36 -9.86 4.18 5.10
N PRO A 37 -11.17 4.06 5.39
CA PRO A 37 -11.79 4.64 6.59
C PRO A 37 -11.12 4.22 7.91
N VAL A 38 -10.60 2.99 7.97
CA VAL A 38 -9.88 2.50 9.16
C VAL A 38 -8.61 3.31 9.44
N LEU A 39 -7.88 3.73 8.41
CA LEU A 39 -6.68 4.57 8.58
C LEU A 39 -7.04 5.96 9.08
N VAL A 40 -8.16 6.50 8.62
CA VAL A 40 -8.68 7.78 9.12
C VAL A 40 -9.05 7.68 10.60
N VAL A 41 -9.71 6.60 11.00
CA VAL A 41 -10.02 6.33 12.42
C VAL A 41 -8.76 6.17 13.25
N LEU A 42 -7.77 5.41 12.79
CA LEU A 42 -6.49 5.23 13.49
C LEU A 42 -5.72 6.55 13.63
N ALA A 43 -5.69 7.38 12.58
CA ALA A 43 -5.09 8.71 12.63
C ALA A 43 -5.82 9.62 13.63
N GLY A 44 -7.16 9.57 13.65
CA GLY A 44 -8.00 10.28 14.60
C GLY A 44 -7.73 9.85 16.06
N LEU A 45 -7.59 8.54 16.30
CA LEU A 45 -7.21 8.01 17.61
C LEU A 45 -5.80 8.45 18.03
N GLY A 46 -4.85 8.46 17.09
CA GLY A 46 -3.51 8.99 17.32
C GLY A 46 -3.53 10.48 17.69
N ALA A 47 -4.31 11.29 16.96
CA ALA A 47 -4.49 12.69 17.23
C ALA A 47 -5.17 12.93 18.59
N ALA A 48 -6.20 12.17 18.91
CA ALA A 48 -6.83 12.20 20.23
C ALA A 48 -5.84 11.82 21.35
N GLY A 49 -5.03 10.79 21.11
CA GLY A 49 -3.93 10.39 21.98
C GLY A 49 -2.95 11.55 22.24
N PHE A 50 -2.56 12.27 21.18
CA PHE A 50 -1.71 13.46 21.31
C PHE A 50 -2.32 14.53 22.22
N VAL A 51 -3.59 14.89 21.98
CA VAL A 51 -4.29 15.90 22.76
C VAL A 51 -4.41 15.46 24.22
N ILE A 52 -4.84 14.23 24.47
CA ILE A 52 -5.00 13.68 25.83
C ILE A 52 -3.65 13.58 26.55
N GLY A 53 -2.61 13.09 25.87
CA GLY A 53 -1.26 12.97 26.44
C GLY A 53 -0.68 14.33 26.84
N ARG A 54 -0.85 15.35 25.99
CA ARG A 54 -0.45 16.71 26.27
C ARG A 54 -1.25 17.33 27.43
N ALA A 55 -2.56 17.17 27.43
CA ALA A 55 -3.42 17.67 28.51
C ALA A 55 -3.07 17.03 29.85
N ARG A 56 -2.85 15.72 29.89
CA ARG A 56 -2.43 15.00 31.10
C ARG A 56 -1.06 15.46 31.61
N ALA A 57 -0.11 15.70 30.70
CA ALA A 57 1.19 16.25 31.07
C ALA A 57 1.06 17.64 31.71
N HIS A 58 0.20 18.52 31.18
CA HIS A 58 -0.07 19.81 31.79
C HIS A 58 -0.71 19.69 33.18
N ALA A 59 -1.63 18.73 33.37
CA ALA A 59 -2.24 18.45 34.66
C ALA A 59 -1.21 17.95 35.71
N LEU A 60 -0.24 17.10 35.26
CA LEU A 60 0.84 16.60 36.12
C LEU A 60 1.90 17.69 36.45
N ALA A 61 1.98 18.74 35.63
CA ALA A 61 2.93 19.85 35.83
C ALA A 61 2.49 20.84 36.92
N ASP A 62 1.25 20.76 37.39
CA ASP A 62 0.67 21.62 38.44
C ASP A 62 1.05 23.11 38.31
N GLY A 63 0.98 23.61 37.05
CA GLY A 63 1.30 25.02 36.72
C GLY A 63 2.80 25.32 36.51
N SER A 64 3.72 24.40 36.81
CA SER A 64 5.17 24.58 36.60
C SER A 64 5.76 23.54 35.64
N PRO A 65 6.11 23.89 34.39
CA PRO A 65 6.72 22.96 33.42
C PRO A 65 8.05 22.35 33.89
N ARG A 66 8.69 22.94 34.90
CA ARG A 66 9.98 22.47 35.43
C ARG A 66 9.87 21.16 36.22
N VAL A 67 8.69 20.77 36.64
CA VAL A 67 8.43 19.50 37.36
C VAL A 67 8.48 18.31 36.43
N LEU A 68 8.23 18.51 35.12
CA LEU A 68 8.25 17.44 34.11
C LEU A 68 9.66 17.19 33.60
N HIS A 69 10.06 15.93 33.55
CA HIS A 69 11.34 15.53 32.92
C HIS A 69 11.36 15.84 31.42
N SER A 70 10.21 15.81 30.73
CA SER A 70 10.07 16.07 29.29
C SER A 70 8.94 17.07 29.05
N LEU A 71 9.09 17.91 28.00
CA LEU A 71 8.07 18.88 27.62
C LEU A 71 6.71 18.22 27.32
N PRO A 72 5.59 18.89 27.62
CA PRO A 72 4.24 18.32 27.47
C PRO A 72 3.91 17.75 26.07
N HIS A 73 4.47 18.35 25.01
CA HIS A 73 4.22 17.86 23.66
C HIS A 73 4.84 16.48 23.41
N PHE A 74 5.97 16.11 24.05
CA PHE A 74 6.53 14.76 23.93
C PHE A 74 5.64 13.69 24.56
N HIS A 75 4.90 14.01 25.64
CA HIS A 75 3.91 13.11 26.22
C HIS A 75 2.73 12.89 25.26
N GLY A 76 2.32 13.95 24.53
CA GLY A 76 1.34 13.83 23.44
C GLY A 76 1.83 12.93 22.32
N TRP A 77 3.03 13.19 21.79
CA TRP A 77 3.63 12.36 20.72
C TRP A 77 3.85 10.92 21.14
N TYR A 78 4.28 10.68 22.40
CA TYR A 78 4.41 9.32 22.91
C TYR A 78 3.09 8.56 22.84
N LEU A 79 2.00 9.17 23.31
CA LEU A 79 0.69 8.52 23.28
C LEU A 79 0.19 8.31 21.85
N ALA A 80 0.34 9.31 20.99
CA ALA A 80 -0.03 9.23 19.57
C ALA A 80 0.71 8.07 18.84
N LEU A 81 2.03 8.01 19.00
CA LEU A 81 2.85 6.96 18.35
C LEU A 81 2.57 5.57 18.89
N MET A 82 2.36 5.43 20.21
CA MET A 82 2.02 4.14 20.81
C MET A 82 0.66 3.61 20.37
N VAL A 83 -0.27 4.50 20.06
CA VAL A 83 -1.61 4.13 19.56
C VAL A 83 -1.56 3.83 18.06
N PHE A 84 -0.95 4.73 17.29
CA PHE A 84 -1.00 4.67 15.83
C PHE A 84 -0.06 3.60 15.23
N LEU A 85 1.23 3.59 15.60
CA LEU A 85 2.21 2.74 14.92
C LEU A 85 1.94 1.25 15.01
N PRO A 86 1.67 0.64 16.19
CA PRO A 86 1.39 -0.78 16.27
C PRO A 86 0.09 -1.17 15.54
N ALA A 87 -0.94 -0.33 15.65
CA ALA A 87 -2.22 -0.57 15.00
C ALA A 87 -2.11 -0.46 13.47
N PHE A 88 -1.37 0.53 12.97
CA PHE A 88 -1.07 0.69 11.55
C PHE A 88 -0.25 -0.49 11.01
N ALA A 89 0.80 -0.92 11.72
CA ALA A 89 1.62 -2.06 11.33
C ALA A 89 0.78 -3.34 11.24
N LEU A 90 -0.10 -3.59 12.21
CA LEU A 90 -1.01 -4.73 12.19
C LEU A 90 -2.00 -4.64 11.03
N TRP A 91 -2.60 -3.48 10.80
CA TRP A 91 -3.49 -3.26 9.65
C TRP A 91 -2.79 -3.50 8.32
N ALA A 92 -1.57 -2.99 8.14
CA ALA A 92 -0.78 -3.18 6.93
C ALA A 92 -0.43 -4.67 6.72
N ALA A 93 0.01 -5.37 7.77
CA ALA A 93 0.31 -6.80 7.71
C ALA A 93 -0.92 -7.63 7.32
N LEU A 94 -2.08 -7.37 7.93
CA LEU A 94 -3.33 -8.04 7.59
C LEU A 94 -3.80 -7.70 6.16
N SER A 95 -3.57 -6.48 5.69
CA SER A 95 -3.93 -6.06 4.34
C SER A 95 -3.07 -6.73 3.27
N ILE A 96 -1.77 -6.88 3.52
CA ILE A 96 -0.84 -7.59 2.62
C ILE A 96 -1.16 -9.10 2.62
N ALA A 97 -1.45 -9.67 3.79
CA ALA A 97 -1.71 -11.09 3.93
C ALA A 97 -3.07 -11.53 3.35
N GLN A 98 -4.04 -10.65 3.22
CA GLN A 98 -5.41 -11.01 2.84
C GLN A 98 -5.49 -11.68 1.46
N GLY A 99 -4.85 -11.12 0.43
CA GLY A 99 -4.87 -11.68 -0.92
C GLY A 99 -4.33 -13.12 -0.97
N PRO A 100 -3.07 -13.35 -0.56
CA PRO A 100 -2.51 -14.70 -0.47
C PRO A 100 -3.34 -15.67 0.37
N VAL A 101 -3.79 -15.26 1.55
CA VAL A 101 -4.59 -16.11 2.44
C VAL A 101 -5.94 -16.47 1.81
N THR A 102 -6.63 -15.51 1.19
CA THR A 102 -7.89 -15.80 0.49
C THR A 102 -7.66 -16.80 -0.63
N ARG A 103 -6.62 -16.59 -1.45
CA ARG A 103 -6.28 -17.49 -2.55
C ARG A 103 -6.00 -18.91 -2.05
N THR A 104 -5.19 -19.09 -1.01
CA THR A 104 -4.90 -20.41 -0.45
C THR A 104 -6.16 -21.07 0.09
N LEU A 105 -7.01 -20.35 0.84
CA LEU A 105 -8.25 -20.89 1.40
C LEU A 105 -9.28 -21.31 0.34
N ILE A 106 -9.32 -20.64 -0.82
CA ILE A 106 -10.22 -20.99 -1.91
C ILE A 106 -9.68 -22.17 -2.72
N LEU A 107 -8.36 -22.22 -2.96
CA LEU A 107 -7.73 -23.27 -3.76
C LEU A 107 -7.40 -24.53 -2.95
N ASP A 108 -7.41 -24.47 -1.62
CA ASP A 108 -7.15 -25.61 -0.77
C ASP A 108 -8.19 -26.72 -0.98
N GLY A 109 -7.72 -27.95 -1.28
CA GLY A 109 -8.58 -29.09 -1.60
C GLY A 109 -9.46 -28.89 -2.86
N LEU A 110 -9.08 -28.02 -3.80
CA LEU A 110 -9.89 -27.73 -5.01
C LEU A 110 -10.13 -28.97 -5.85
N GLU A 111 -9.10 -29.76 -6.13
CA GLU A 111 -9.22 -30.96 -6.96
C GLU A 111 -10.18 -31.98 -6.33
N GLU A 112 -10.05 -32.23 -5.03
CA GLU A 112 -10.94 -33.13 -4.30
C GLU A 112 -12.39 -32.67 -4.38
N ARG A 113 -12.66 -31.37 -4.18
CA ARG A 113 -14.02 -30.82 -4.32
C ARG A 113 -14.58 -30.92 -5.73
N LEU A 114 -13.73 -30.76 -6.75
CA LEU A 114 -14.15 -30.89 -8.16
C LEU A 114 -14.45 -32.35 -8.53
N HIS A 115 -13.69 -33.31 -7.99
CA HIS A 115 -13.98 -34.74 -8.14
C HIS A 115 -15.26 -35.14 -7.43
N ASP A 116 -15.46 -34.68 -6.16
CA ASP A 116 -16.69 -34.94 -5.38
C ASP A 116 -17.93 -34.37 -6.08
N ALA A 117 -17.80 -33.17 -6.66
CA ALA A 117 -18.85 -32.54 -7.43
C ALA A 117 -19.07 -33.21 -8.81
N GLN A 118 -18.26 -34.19 -9.17
CA GLN A 118 -18.23 -34.81 -10.51
C GLN A 118 -18.06 -33.78 -11.65
N ALA A 119 -17.45 -32.65 -11.33
CA ALA A 119 -17.09 -31.61 -12.30
C ALA A 119 -15.82 -31.97 -13.04
N LEU A 120 -14.95 -32.78 -12.41
CA LEU A 120 -13.70 -33.26 -12.94
C LEU A 120 -13.71 -34.80 -12.93
N PRO A 121 -13.41 -35.50 -14.06
CA PRO A 121 -13.32 -36.95 -14.06
C PRO A 121 -12.13 -37.44 -13.21
N PRO A 122 -12.18 -38.67 -12.67
CA PRO A 122 -11.13 -39.21 -11.79
C PRO A 122 -9.74 -39.29 -12.42
N SER A 123 -9.69 -39.36 -13.74
CA SER A 123 -8.44 -39.41 -14.53
C SER A 123 -7.84 -38.03 -14.82
N ALA A 124 -8.58 -36.94 -14.54
CA ALA A 124 -8.14 -35.59 -14.86
C ALA A 124 -7.53 -34.89 -13.64
N SER A 125 -6.53 -34.06 -13.90
CA SER A 125 -5.88 -33.20 -12.90
C SER A 125 -5.86 -31.73 -13.34
N PHE A 126 -5.81 -30.84 -12.37
CA PHE A 126 -5.75 -29.39 -12.62
C PHE A 126 -4.30 -28.94 -12.75
N SER A 127 -3.96 -28.30 -13.87
CA SER A 127 -2.64 -27.67 -14.02
C SER A 127 -2.51 -26.43 -13.12
N PRO A 128 -1.30 -25.97 -12.78
CA PRO A 128 -1.12 -24.69 -12.06
C PRO A 128 -1.73 -23.48 -12.77
N GLN A 129 -1.86 -23.55 -14.09
CA GLN A 129 -2.51 -22.51 -14.89
C GLN A 129 -4.03 -22.56 -14.76
N ALA A 130 -4.61 -23.76 -14.75
CA ALA A 130 -6.04 -23.95 -14.54
C ALA A 130 -6.50 -23.46 -13.17
N THR A 131 -5.71 -23.71 -12.10
CA THR A 131 -6.01 -23.19 -10.77
C THR A 131 -6.01 -21.67 -10.74
N THR A 132 -5.15 -21.01 -11.51
CA THR A 132 -5.14 -19.55 -11.62
C THR A 132 -6.40 -19.06 -12.35
N PHE A 133 -6.74 -19.66 -13.50
CA PHE A 133 -7.97 -19.30 -14.21
C PHE A 133 -9.24 -19.60 -13.42
N TYR A 134 -9.26 -20.70 -12.67
CA TYR A 134 -10.38 -21.00 -11.75
C TYR A 134 -10.57 -19.90 -10.72
N TYR A 135 -9.50 -19.44 -10.10
CA TYR A 135 -9.55 -18.37 -9.13
C TYR A 135 -10.06 -17.06 -9.74
N ASP A 136 -9.60 -16.71 -10.95
CA ASP A 136 -10.07 -15.53 -11.69
C ASP A 136 -11.58 -15.64 -11.99
N GLU A 137 -12.08 -16.84 -12.34
CA GLU A 137 -13.52 -17.03 -12.57
C GLU A 137 -14.35 -16.96 -11.27
N VAL A 138 -13.78 -17.38 -10.13
CA VAL A 138 -14.42 -17.16 -8.82
C VAL A 138 -14.55 -15.66 -8.51
N GLU A 139 -13.52 -14.87 -8.78
CA GLU A 139 -13.57 -13.41 -8.61
C GLU A 139 -14.61 -12.76 -9.54
N ARG A 140 -14.70 -13.21 -10.81
CA ARG A 140 -15.74 -12.76 -11.76
C ARG A 140 -17.13 -13.13 -11.30
N ALA A 141 -17.33 -14.34 -10.78
CA ALA A 141 -18.61 -14.76 -10.22
C ALA A 141 -19.05 -13.85 -9.06
N VAL A 142 -18.11 -13.41 -8.24
CA VAL A 142 -18.37 -12.44 -7.15
C VAL A 142 -18.74 -11.07 -7.69
N ALA A 143 -18.11 -10.63 -8.78
CA ALA A 143 -18.42 -9.37 -9.47
C ALA A 143 -19.75 -9.40 -10.26
N GLY A 144 -20.37 -10.58 -10.41
CA GLY A 144 -21.60 -10.75 -11.21
C GLY A 144 -21.32 -10.74 -12.72
N GLU A 145 -20.08 -10.96 -13.13
CA GLU A 145 -19.69 -11.03 -14.53
C GLU A 145 -20.02 -12.39 -15.15
N THR A 146 -20.05 -12.45 -16.50
CA THR A 146 -20.22 -13.70 -17.25
C THR A 146 -19.00 -14.58 -17.12
N LEU A 147 -19.20 -15.86 -16.74
CA LEU A 147 -18.12 -16.82 -16.55
C LEU A 147 -17.60 -17.33 -17.91
N VAL A 148 -16.27 -17.36 -18.08
CA VAL A 148 -15.62 -17.82 -19.32
C VAL A 148 -14.83 -19.11 -19.03
N VAL A 149 -15.57 -20.20 -18.87
CA VAL A 149 -15.03 -21.52 -18.46
C VAL A 149 -14.13 -22.16 -19.53
N GLU A 150 -14.26 -21.74 -20.81
CA GLU A 150 -13.45 -22.25 -21.93
C GLU A 150 -11.93 -22.10 -21.73
N ARG A 151 -11.48 -21.14 -20.91
CA ARG A 151 -10.05 -20.99 -20.60
C ARG A 151 -9.54 -22.12 -19.72
N ILE A 152 -10.36 -22.54 -18.75
CA ILE A 152 -10.04 -23.64 -17.84
C ILE A 152 -9.93 -24.93 -18.64
N GLU A 153 -10.85 -25.17 -19.57
CA GLU A 153 -10.87 -26.36 -20.41
C GLU A 153 -9.68 -26.42 -21.36
N ARG A 154 -9.34 -25.32 -22.04
CA ARG A 154 -8.26 -25.30 -23.05
C ARG A 154 -6.86 -25.47 -22.49
N VAL A 155 -6.60 -25.00 -21.29
CA VAL A 155 -5.23 -24.85 -20.76
C VAL A 155 -5.00 -25.78 -19.56
N GLY A 156 -6.05 -26.28 -18.94
CA GLY A 156 -5.99 -26.70 -17.57
C GLY A 156 -6.34 -28.13 -17.27
N VAL A 157 -7.06 -28.80 -18.11
CA VAL A 157 -7.50 -30.17 -17.83
C VAL A 157 -6.71 -31.12 -18.71
N LEU A 158 -5.86 -31.94 -18.07
CA LEU A 158 -5.19 -33.05 -18.69
C LEU A 158 -6.12 -34.30 -18.55
N GLY A 159 -6.90 -34.63 -19.56
CA GLY A 159 -7.79 -35.79 -19.52
C GLY A 159 -9.14 -35.56 -20.22
N ASP A 160 -10.12 -36.36 -19.84
CA ASP A 160 -11.44 -36.42 -20.44
C ASP A 160 -12.31 -35.14 -20.18
N GLU A 161 -13.45 -35.07 -20.88
CA GLU A 161 -14.34 -33.92 -20.95
C GLU A 161 -14.89 -33.51 -19.58
N VAL A 162 -14.77 -32.21 -19.26
CA VAL A 162 -15.23 -31.59 -18.01
C VAL A 162 -16.73 -31.29 -18.10
N ASP A 163 -17.51 -31.60 -17.07
CA ASP A 163 -18.91 -31.16 -16.97
C ASP A 163 -18.97 -29.67 -16.66
N ARG A 164 -19.20 -28.86 -17.69
CA ARG A 164 -19.30 -27.39 -17.60
C ARG A 164 -20.34 -26.91 -16.61
N SER A 165 -21.48 -27.59 -16.54
CA SER A 165 -22.58 -27.16 -15.69
C SER A 165 -22.24 -27.34 -14.22
N ARG A 166 -21.58 -28.42 -13.89
CA ARG A 166 -21.10 -28.72 -12.54
C ARG A 166 -19.90 -27.83 -12.15
N LEU A 167 -18.99 -27.58 -13.08
CA LEU A 167 -17.88 -26.65 -12.85
C LEU A 167 -18.37 -25.23 -12.55
N ILE A 168 -19.35 -24.72 -13.31
CA ILE A 168 -19.99 -23.42 -13.04
C ILE A 168 -20.69 -23.43 -11.68
N GLY A 169 -21.37 -24.54 -11.34
CA GLY A 169 -21.98 -24.72 -10.02
C GLY A 169 -20.97 -24.60 -8.88
N GLN A 170 -19.82 -25.25 -9.02
CA GLN A 170 -18.74 -25.22 -8.03
C GLN A 170 -18.10 -23.82 -7.93
N ILE A 171 -17.86 -23.15 -9.07
CA ILE A 171 -17.36 -21.76 -9.07
C ILE A 171 -18.31 -20.84 -8.29
N ARG A 172 -19.62 -20.97 -8.45
CA ARG A 172 -20.61 -20.18 -7.70
C ARG A 172 -20.61 -20.50 -6.20
N GLN A 173 -20.43 -21.75 -5.81
CA GLN A 173 -20.28 -22.13 -4.40
C GLN A 173 -19.01 -21.54 -3.79
N ASP A 174 -17.91 -21.63 -4.52
CA ASP A 174 -16.63 -21.05 -4.07
C ASP A 174 -16.66 -19.52 -4.09
N ALA A 175 -17.46 -18.88 -4.96
CA ALA A 175 -17.72 -17.45 -4.90
C ALA A 175 -18.44 -17.04 -3.61
N ALA A 176 -19.42 -17.81 -3.16
CA ALA A 176 -20.05 -17.56 -1.86
C ALA A 176 -19.10 -17.78 -0.68
N ARG A 177 -18.17 -18.74 -0.78
CA ARG A 177 -17.08 -18.96 0.20
C ARG A 177 -16.11 -17.79 0.19
N TYR A 178 -15.72 -17.31 -1.00
CA TYR A 178 -14.86 -16.15 -1.17
C TYR A 178 -15.46 -14.91 -0.51
N GLN A 179 -16.74 -14.61 -0.75
CA GLN A 179 -17.40 -13.48 -0.10
C GLN A 179 -17.37 -13.57 1.42
N ARG A 180 -17.61 -14.75 1.99
CA ARG A 180 -17.51 -14.96 3.45
C ARG A 180 -16.10 -14.71 3.98
N VAL A 181 -15.07 -15.23 3.31
CA VAL A 181 -13.66 -15.00 3.67
C VAL A 181 -13.32 -13.51 3.59
N GLN A 182 -13.81 -12.81 2.55
CA GLN A 182 -13.63 -11.37 2.41
C GLN A 182 -14.30 -10.57 3.53
N VAL A 183 -15.55 -10.89 3.88
CA VAL A 183 -16.27 -10.21 4.98
C VAL A 183 -15.54 -10.41 6.31
N ILE A 184 -15.12 -11.64 6.62
CA ILE A 184 -14.33 -11.93 7.82
C ILE A 184 -13.00 -11.19 7.80
N GLY A 185 -12.28 -11.22 6.68
CA GLY A 185 -11.01 -10.52 6.50
C GLY A 185 -11.14 -9.00 6.67
N HIS A 186 -12.20 -8.40 6.11
CA HIS A 186 -12.50 -6.98 6.33
C HIS A 186 -12.81 -6.68 7.79
N GLY A 187 -13.62 -7.53 8.46
CA GLY A 187 -13.91 -7.42 9.88
C GLY A 187 -12.65 -7.48 10.74
N LEU A 188 -11.78 -8.44 10.49
CA LEU A 188 -10.51 -8.59 11.22
C LEU A 188 -9.58 -7.37 11.02
N ARG A 189 -9.47 -6.85 9.79
CA ARG A 189 -8.67 -5.65 9.49
C ARG A 189 -9.23 -4.38 10.12
N LEU A 190 -10.48 -4.35 10.49
CA LEU A 190 -11.08 -3.25 11.25
C LEU A 190 -10.91 -3.47 12.76
N VAL A 191 -11.35 -4.60 13.27
CA VAL A 191 -11.48 -4.86 14.71
C VAL A 191 -10.13 -5.01 15.38
N LEU A 192 -9.21 -5.80 14.83
CA LEU A 192 -7.93 -6.09 15.49
C LEU A 192 -7.03 -4.86 15.64
N PRO A 193 -6.84 -4.01 14.60
CA PRO A 193 -6.06 -2.78 14.77
C PRO A 193 -6.69 -1.80 15.75
N LEU A 194 -8.02 -1.66 15.75
CA LEU A 194 -8.72 -0.78 16.70
C LEU A 194 -8.62 -1.30 18.15
N ALA A 195 -8.77 -2.61 18.35
CA ALA A 195 -8.58 -3.23 19.66
C ALA A 195 -7.14 -3.04 20.16
N LEU A 196 -6.15 -3.23 19.27
CA LEU A 196 -4.74 -3.00 19.60
C LEU A 196 -4.47 -1.52 19.93
N ALA A 197 -5.07 -0.58 19.18
CA ALA A 197 -4.96 0.85 19.45
C ALA A 197 -5.52 1.19 20.84
N GLY A 198 -6.71 0.68 21.19
CA GLY A 198 -7.33 0.87 22.51
C GLY A 198 -6.51 0.26 23.64
N PHE A 199 -5.97 -0.94 23.44
CA PHE A 199 -5.08 -1.58 24.40
C PHE A 199 -3.79 -0.77 24.60
N ALA A 200 -3.14 -0.40 23.49
CA ALA A 200 -1.90 0.41 23.51
C ALA A 200 -2.12 1.77 24.17
N PHE A 201 -3.28 2.42 23.89
CA PHE A 201 -3.67 3.64 24.57
C PHE A 201 -3.76 3.45 26.09
N SER A 202 -4.45 2.40 26.53
CA SER A 202 -4.63 2.11 27.96
C SER A 202 -3.31 1.88 28.69
N VAL A 203 -2.41 1.11 28.07
CA VAL A 203 -1.07 0.83 28.61
C VAL A 203 -0.21 2.10 28.63
N ALA A 204 -0.19 2.84 27.52
CA ALA A 204 0.62 4.04 27.39
C ALA A 204 0.13 5.15 28.35
N ALA A 205 -1.19 5.35 28.45
CA ALA A 205 -1.77 6.34 29.34
C ALA A 205 -1.46 6.07 30.84
N ARG A 206 -1.44 4.80 31.25
CA ARG A 206 -1.06 4.42 32.63
C ARG A 206 0.41 4.71 32.95
N ARG A 207 1.28 4.77 31.95
CA ARG A 207 2.72 5.03 32.11
C ARG A 207 3.09 6.52 32.16
N LEU A 208 2.14 7.43 31.89
CA LEU A 208 2.38 8.87 31.96
C LEU A 208 2.46 9.32 33.44
N ALA A 209 3.66 9.66 33.87
CA ALA A 209 3.99 10.21 35.19
C ALA A 209 4.91 11.44 35.00
N ALA A 210 5.12 12.23 36.05
CA ALA A 210 5.93 13.46 35.98
C ALA A 210 7.42 13.18 35.64
N ASP A 211 7.96 12.04 36.11
CA ASP A 211 9.34 11.58 35.90
C ASP A 211 9.51 10.78 34.57
N PHE A 212 8.42 10.60 33.79
CA PHE A 212 8.46 9.80 32.59
C PHE A 212 9.27 10.47 31.47
N ARG A 213 10.30 9.78 31.00
CA ARG A 213 11.19 10.23 29.92
C ARG A 213 10.55 10.09 28.55
N ALA A 214 9.48 10.86 28.30
CA ALA A 214 8.69 10.78 27.08
C ALA A 214 9.54 11.06 25.81
N ARG A 215 10.44 12.07 25.86
CA ARG A 215 11.29 12.43 24.74
C ARG A 215 12.12 11.24 24.22
N ASN A 216 12.85 10.57 25.12
CA ASN A 216 13.72 9.44 24.71
C ASN A 216 12.91 8.28 24.09
N ARG A 217 11.65 8.08 24.54
CA ARG A 217 10.76 7.06 23.96
C ARG A 217 10.29 7.45 22.57
N VAL A 218 9.88 8.71 22.37
CA VAL A 218 9.47 9.24 21.07
C VAL A 218 10.63 9.16 20.08
N GLU A 219 11.81 9.66 20.45
CA GLU A 219 13.02 9.60 19.61
C GLU A 219 13.35 8.17 19.18
N ARG A 220 13.24 7.20 20.08
CA ARG A 220 13.49 5.79 19.76
C ARG A 220 12.47 5.24 18.74
N TRP A 221 11.17 5.57 18.89
CA TRP A 221 10.17 5.16 17.94
C TRP A 221 10.35 5.80 16.56
N VAL A 222 10.73 7.07 16.53
CA VAL A 222 11.08 7.77 15.29
C VAL A 222 12.28 7.10 14.60
N VAL A 223 13.33 6.77 15.35
CA VAL A 223 14.51 6.06 14.80
C VAL A 223 14.11 4.70 14.23
N TYR A 224 13.28 3.91 14.94
CA TYR A 224 12.81 2.63 14.41
C TYR A 224 11.97 2.79 13.14
N ALA A 225 11.09 3.80 13.09
CA ALA A 225 10.30 4.08 11.90
C ALA A 225 11.20 4.49 10.71
N LEU A 226 12.24 5.30 10.94
CA LEU A 226 13.20 5.69 9.92
C LEU A 226 14.03 4.50 9.42
N ILE A 227 14.50 3.63 10.33
CA ILE A 227 15.20 2.39 9.97
C ILE A 227 14.31 1.48 9.13
N ALA A 228 13.04 1.30 9.53
CA ALA A 228 12.09 0.49 8.77
C ALA A 228 11.83 1.08 7.37
N ALA A 229 11.63 2.40 7.27
CA ALA A 229 11.46 3.08 5.98
C ALA A 229 12.70 2.93 5.08
N ALA A 230 13.89 3.10 5.64
CA ALA A 230 15.15 2.90 4.91
C ALA A 230 15.31 1.44 4.44
N ALA A 231 14.98 0.46 5.29
CA ALA A 231 15.04 -0.95 4.94
C ALA A 231 14.07 -1.28 3.79
N ILE A 232 12.83 -0.78 3.85
CA ILE A 232 11.84 -0.94 2.77
C ILE A 232 12.36 -0.34 1.47
N SER A 233 12.92 0.88 1.51
CA SER A 233 13.50 1.54 0.34
C SER A 233 14.63 0.71 -0.29
N ILE A 234 15.55 0.19 0.53
CA ILE A 234 16.64 -0.66 0.05
C ILE A 234 16.10 -1.94 -0.57
N LEU A 235 15.18 -2.62 0.09
CA LEU A 235 14.55 -3.86 -0.42
C LEU A 235 13.81 -3.62 -1.74
N THR A 236 13.08 -2.50 -1.85
CA THR A 236 12.40 -2.13 -3.10
C THR A 236 13.40 -1.88 -4.22
N THR A 237 14.48 -1.15 -3.95
CA THR A 237 15.53 -0.90 -4.93
C THR A 237 16.19 -2.21 -5.39
N LEU A 238 16.53 -3.11 -4.47
CA LEU A 238 17.06 -4.42 -4.79
C LEU A 238 16.05 -5.24 -5.62
N GLY A 239 14.78 -5.21 -5.24
CA GLY A 239 13.70 -5.88 -5.98
C GLY A 239 13.60 -5.39 -7.43
N ILE A 240 13.67 -4.08 -7.65
CA ILE A 240 13.68 -3.50 -9.00
C ILE A 240 14.91 -3.96 -9.78
N VAL A 241 16.12 -3.86 -9.16
CA VAL A 241 17.37 -4.28 -9.82
C VAL A 241 17.30 -5.75 -10.22
N PHE A 242 16.90 -6.63 -9.32
CA PHE A 242 16.77 -8.06 -9.63
C PHE A 242 15.70 -8.32 -10.68
N SER A 243 14.54 -7.68 -10.61
CA SER A 243 13.47 -7.82 -11.60
C SER A 243 13.97 -7.45 -13.01
N VAL A 244 14.59 -6.27 -13.12
CA VAL A 244 15.15 -5.81 -14.40
C VAL A 244 16.26 -6.74 -14.89
N LEU A 245 17.13 -7.21 -13.98
CA LEU A 245 18.20 -8.12 -14.32
C LEU A 245 17.66 -9.45 -14.89
N PHE A 246 16.69 -10.06 -14.22
CA PHE A 246 16.08 -11.31 -14.70
C PHE A 246 15.40 -11.14 -16.06
N GLU A 247 14.63 -10.07 -16.25
CA GLU A 247 13.99 -9.80 -17.54
C GLU A 247 15.02 -9.49 -18.61
N THR A 248 16.11 -8.79 -18.30
CA THR A 248 17.22 -8.53 -19.22
C THR A 248 17.91 -9.81 -19.66
N LEU A 249 18.22 -10.71 -18.73
CA LEU A 249 18.82 -12.01 -19.05
C LEU A 249 17.88 -12.84 -19.92
N ARG A 250 16.60 -12.84 -19.62
CA ARG A 250 15.57 -13.55 -20.42
C ARG A 250 15.44 -12.96 -21.82
N PHE A 251 15.50 -11.64 -21.96
CA PHE A 251 15.47 -10.94 -23.23
C PHE A 251 16.70 -11.29 -24.08
N PHE A 252 17.92 -11.21 -23.53
CA PHE A 252 19.16 -11.52 -24.23
C PHE A 252 19.34 -13.03 -24.52
N GLY A 253 18.57 -13.88 -23.86
CA GLY A 253 18.46 -15.30 -24.25
C GLY A 253 17.71 -15.52 -25.58
N ARG A 254 16.99 -14.50 -26.07
CA ARG A 254 16.23 -14.55 -27.33
C ARG A 254 16.75 -13.59 -28.39
N VAL A 255 17.30 -12.44 -27.99
CA VAL A 255 17.82 -11.39 -28.87
C VAL A 255 19.31 -11.25 -28.65
N PRO A 256 20.16 -11.44 -29.70
CA PRO A 256 21.60 -11.28 -29.56
C PRO A 256 21.96 -9.85 -29.08
N PRO A 257 22.86 -9.67 -28.09
CA PRO A 257 23.26 -8.36 -27.60
C PRO A 257 23.77 -7.41 -28.68
N ALA A 258 24.49 -7.93 -29.67
CA ALA A 258 25.01 -7.13 -30.77
C ALA A 258 23.88 -6.58 -31.68
N GLU A 259 22.84 -7.37 -31.93
CA GLU A 259 21.67 -6.92 -32.68
C GLU A 259 20.90 -5.84 -31.93
N PHE A 260 20.75 -6.00 -30.61
CA PHE A 260 20.12 -5.00 -29.77
C PHE A 260 20.90 -3.69 -29.75
N LEU A 261 22.22 -3.73 -29.52
CA LEU A 261 23.02 -2.51 -29.34
C LEU A 261 23.24 -1.73 -30.66
N PHE A 262 23.41 -2.43 -31.80
CA PHE A 262 23.74 -1.84 -33.08
C PHE A 262 22.61 -1.88 -34.10
N GLY A 263 21.47 -2.45 -33.78
CA GLY A 263 20.32 -2.51 -34.66
C GLY A 263 19.74 -1.12 -34.93
N LEU A 264 19.44 -0.86 -36.20
CA LEU A 264 18.90 0.41 -36.69
C LEU A 264 17.37 0.46 -36.77
N GLN A 265 16.69 -0.64 -36.45
CA GLN A 265 15.25 -0.74 -36.52
C GLN A 265 14.68 -1.08 -35.15
N TRP A 266 13.66 -0.31 -34.73
CA TRP A 266 12.89 -0.56 -33.52
C TRP A 266 11.44 -0.84 -33.89
N SER A 267 11.03 -2.08 -33.85
CA SER A 267 9.65 -2.53 -34.07
C SER A 267 9.34 -3.71 -33.15
N PRO A 268 8.95 -3.46 -31.88
CA PRO A 268 8.69 -4.51 -30.88
C PRO A 268 7.37 -5.26 -31.14
N GLN A 269 6.63 -4.91 -32.19
CA GLN A 269 5.36 -5.53 -32.53
C GLN A 269 5.61 -6.95 -33.06
N THR A 270 5.15 -7.95 -32.29
CA THR A 270 5.10 -9.34 -32.73
C THR A 270 3.70 -9.67 -33.25
N ALA A 271 3.61 -10.52 -34.31
CA ALA A 271 2.34 -11.00 -34.81
C ALA A 271 1.54 -11.71 -33.70
N LEU A 272 0.34 -11.23 -33.44
CA LEU A 272 -0.60 -11.84 -32.49
C LEU A 272 -1.49 -12.90 -33.19
N ARG A 273 -1.51 -12.94 -34.52
CA ARG A 273 -2.31 -13.86 -35.32
C ARG A 273 -1.47 -14.50 -36.45
N ALA A 274 -1.76 -15.75 -36.78
CA ALA A 274 -1.05 -16.52 -37.78
C ALA A 274 -1.21 -15.99 -39.23
N ASP A 275 -2.20 -15.11 -39.45
CA ASP A 275 -2.50 -14.46 -40.75
C ASP A 275 -1.79 -13.09 -40.90
N GLN A 276 -1.18 -12.59 -39.86
CA GLN A 276 -0.36 -11.38 -39.94
C GLN A 276 1.02 -11.76 -40.48
N VAL A 277 1.41 -11.19 -41.62
CA VAL A 277 2.79 -11.24 -42.10
C VAL A 277 3.64 -10.52 -41.08
N ALA A 278 4.12 -11.28 -40.10
CA ALA A 278 4.83 -10.76 -38.97
C ALA A 278 6.19 -10.24 -39.37
N ALA A 279 6.46 -8.99 -39.05
CA ALA A 279 7.80 -8.61 -38.74
C ALA A 279 8.23 -9.41 -37.50
N SER A 280 9.24 -10.27 -37.61
CA SER A 280 9.96 -10.83 -36.50
C SER A 280 10.53 -9.66 -35.72
N GLY A 281 9.90 -9.23 -34.62
CA GLY A 281 10.16 -7.95 -33.91
C GLY A 281 11.64 -7.52 -34.01
N ALA A 282 11.88 -6.33 -34.50
CA ALA A 282 13.23 -5.75 -34.55
C ALA A 282 13.47 -4.94 -33.27
N PHE A 283 14.52 -5.26 -32.53
CA PHE A 283 14.81 -4.68 -31.22
C PHE A 283 16.09 -3.85 -31.21
N GLY A 284 16.39 -3.10 -32.29
CA GLY A 284 17.57 -2.24 -32.36
C GLY A 284 17.45 -1.01 -31.48
N ALA A 285 18.40 -0.78 -30.58
CA ALA A 285 18.38 0.33 -29.62
C ALA A 285 18.85 1.67 -30.20
N VAL A 286 19.56 1.69 -31.32
CA VAL A 286 20.10 2.93 -31.91
C VAL A 286 19.04 4.03 -32.13
N PRO A 287 17.85 3.76 -32.70
CA PRO A 287 16.83 4.81 -32.85
C PRO A 287 16.34 5.39 -31.53
N LEU A 288 16.31 4.59 -30.47
CA LEU A 288 15.92 5.06 -29.14
C LEU A 288 16.96 6.01 -28.54
N PHE A 289 18.25 5.66 -28.65
CA PHE A 289 19.34 6.54 -28.21
C PHE A 289 19.38 7.84 -28.97
N VAL A 290 19.29 7.77 -30.33
CA VAL A 290 19.28 8.97 -31.18
C VAL A 290 18.08 9.88 -30.85
N GLY A 291 16.89 9.32 -30.70
CA GLY A 291 15.69 10.05 -30.31
C GLY A 291 15.83 10.71 -28.95
N THR A 292 16.36 9.99 -27.96
CA THR A 292 16.58 10.53 -26.60
C THR A 292 17.60 11.65 -26.60
N ILE A 293 18.72 11.50 -27.29
CA ILE A 293 19.75 12.55 -27.42
C ILE A 293 19.17 13.79 -28.11
N LEU A 294 18.45 13.59 -29.22
CA LEU A 294 17.84 14.69 -29.96
C LEU A 294 16.87 15.51 -29.10
N ILE A 295 15.96 14.82 -28.40
CA ILE A 295 15.00 15.47 -27.49
C ILE A 295 15.74 16.20 -26.35
N SER A 296 16.77 15.57 -25.77
CA SER A 296 17.56 16.17 -24.69
C SER A 296 18.29 17.42 -25.14
N VAL A 297 18.88 17.43 -26.34
CA VAL A 297 19.53 18.60 -26.90
C VAL A 297 18.54 19.74 -27.14
N ILE A 298 17.37 19.45 -27.74
CA ILE A 298 16.33 20.47 -27.97
C ILE A 298 15.85 21.03 -26.62
N ALA A 299 15.56 20.18 -25.65
CA ALA A 299 15.13 20.59 -24.32
C ALA A 299 16.18 21.50 -23.64
N MET A 300 17.46 21.15 -23.74
CA MET A 300 18.54 21.91 -23.13
C MET A 300 18.76 23.28 -23.82
N LEU A 301 18.61 23.35 -25.15
CA LEU A 301 18.68 24.59 -25.89
C LEU A 301 17.56 25.59 -25.54
N VAL A 302 16.39 25.08 -25.13
CA VAL A 302 15.28 25.92 -24.71
C VAL A 302 15.35 26.23 -23.21
N ALA A 303 15.53 25.20 -22.38
CA ALA A 303 15.51 25.35 -20.92
C ALA A 303 16.75 26.05 -20.36
N GLY A 304 17.92 25.91 -21.02
CA GLY A 304 19.18 26.50 -20.58
C GLY A 304 19.11 28.04 -20.53
N PRO A 305 18.79 28.73 -21.64
CA PRO A 305 18.66 30.19 -21.64
C PRO A 305 17.56 30.69 -20.66
N ILE A 306 16.40 30.04 -20.64
CA ILE A 306 15.29 30.42 -19.74
C ILE A 306 15.71 30.26 -18.27
N GLY A 307 16.34 29.16 -17.93
CA GLY A 307 16.84 28.93 -16.58
C GLY A 307 17.92 29.91 -16.15
N LEU A 308 18.85 30.22 -17.06
CA LEU A 308 19.91 31.19 -16.81
C LEU A 308 19.33 32.60 -16.58
N PHE A 309 18.43 33.06 -17.44
CA PHE A 309 17.82 34.39 -17.28
C PHE A 309 16.94 34.45 -16.01
N SER A 310 16.24 33.38 -15.69
CA SER A 310 15.48 33.29 -14.43
C SER A 310 16.40 33.33 -13.20
N ALA A 311 17.53 32.65 -13.23
CA ALA A 311 18.51 32.65 -12.14
C ALA A 311 19.13 34.05 -11.96
N ILE A 312 19.50 34.75 -13.06
CA ILE A 312 20.02 36.09 -13.01
C ILE A 312 18.96 37.05 -12.44
N PHE A 313 17.72 36.95 -12.92
CA PHE A 313 16.64 37.79 -12.41
C PHE A 313 16.42 37.58 -10.89
N LEU A 314 16.39 36.35 -10.44
CA LEU A 314 16.20 36.05 -9.03
C LEU A 314 17.38 36.46 -8.14
N SER A 315 18.61 36.39 -8.65
CA SER A 315 19.80 36.78 -7.88
C SER A 315 20.01 38.28 -7.80
N GLU A 316 19.67 39.04 -8.85
CA GLU A 316 19.97 40.47 -8.95
C GLU A 316 18.76 41.35 -8.65
N PHE A 317 17.55 40.92 -9.03
CA PHE A 317 16.37 41.77 -9.05
C PHE A 317 15.25 41.34 -8.09
N ALA A 318 15.27 40.14 -7.55
CA ALA A 318 14.25 39.74 -6.59
C ALA A 318 14.55 40.34 -5.21
N SER A 319 13.61 41.13 -4.69
CA SER A 319 13.71 41.67 -3.33
C SER A 319 13.66 40.55 -2.31
N SER A 320 14.59 40.57 -1.36
CA SER A 320 14.64 39.68 -0.19
C SER A 320 13.46 39.88 0.77
#